data_ea571261696bf9def35a21d04fa87b1d
#
_entry.id   ea571261696bf9def35a21d04fa87b1d
#
_cell.length_a   1.000
_cell.length_b   1.000
_cell.length_c   1.000
_cell.angle_alpha   90.00
_cell.angle_beta   90.00
_cell.angle_gamma   90.00
#
_symmetry.space_group_name_H-M   'P 1'
#
loop_
_entity.id
_entity.type
_entity.pdbx_description
1 polymer ?
#
loop_
_entity_poly.entity_id
_entity_poly.type
_entity_poly.pdbx_seq_one_letter_code
_entity_poly.pdbx_strand_id
1 'polypeptide(L)'
;MFSHAIRVVFILLEVVLLFNLLIVVHELGHFLAARWRGLYIEKFGIWFGKPLWKKTINGVQYSLGSIPFGGFVALPQLAPMDVIEGKADVDRARLPKISAIDKIIVAIAGPLFSVLLALFFACVVWAVGHPVSDSDLTTVIGYVERDSPAAKAGLQPGDKILEVDGHQVTRFFGMNDSVVWNVVRSEGASIPFKIERQDEVMTIDVVPRIAETKGWWKRKSTRQVMIQPAGAAM
;
A
#
# COMPACT_ATOMS: atom_id res chain seq x y z
N MET A 1 -0.19 13.87 26.27
CA MET A 1 0.32 14.74 25.18
C MET A 1 1.75 14.39 24.76
N PHE A 2 2.70 14.21 25.70
CA PHE A 2 4.10 13.85 25.40
C PHE A 2 4.26 12.50 24.69
N SER A 3 3.52 11.47 25.09
CA SER A 3 3.53 10.13 24.46
C SER A 3 3.01 10.13 23.03
N HIS A 4 2.04 10.98 22.72
CA HIS A 4 1.50 11.13 21.36
C HIS A 4 2.53 11.74 20.41
N ALA A 5 3.24 12.79 20.83
CA ALA A 5 4.26 13.42 20.02
C ALA A 5 5.42 12.46 19.72
N ILE A 6 5.89 11.68 20.71
CA ILE A 6 6.91 10.66 20.54
C ILE A 6 6.46 9.60 19.53
N ARG A 7 5.22 9.11 19.67
CA ARG A 7 4.68 8.11 18.73
C ARG A 7 4.61 8.62 17.28
N VAL A 8 4.19 9.88 17.09
CA VAL A 8 4.16 10.51 15.76
C VAL A 8 5.57 10.61 15.17
N VAL A 9 6.57 11.01 15.98
CA VAL A 9 7.96 11.08 15.53
C VAL A 9 8.48 9.71 15.12
N PHE A 10 8.20 8.64 15.89
CA PHE A 10 8.59 7.28 15.52
C PHE A 10 7.97 6.84 14.21
N ILE A 11 6.67 7.05 14.01
CA ILE A 11 5.97 6.71 12.76
C ILE A 11 6.59 7.45 11.57
N LEU A 12 6.89 8.75 11.72
CA LEU A 12 7.52 9.53 10.66
C LEU A 12 8.92 9.00 10.32
N LEU A 13 9.71 8.63 11.33
CA LEU A 13 11.03 8.02 11.13
C LEU A 13 10.92 6.67 10.40
N GLU A 14 9.98 5.82 10.79
CA GLU A 14 9.73 4.54 10.11
C GLU A 14 9.35 4.74 8.64
N VAL A 15 8.44 5.68 8.35
CA VAL A 15 8.04 6.01 6.98
C VAL A 15 9.24 6.48 6.15
N VAL A 16 10.05 7.40 6.69
CA VAL A 16 11.25 7.90 6.01
C VAL A 16 12.24 6.76 5.77
N LEU A 17 12.45 5.88 6.74
CA LEU A 17 13.38 4.76 6.63
C LEU A 17 12.91 3.76 5.57
N LEU A 18 11.64 3.35 5.59
CA LEU A 18 11.09 2.42 4.61
C LEU A 18 11.11 3.01 3.19
N PHE A 19 10.79 4.29 3.06
CA PHE A 19 10.85 4.98 1.77
C PHE A 19 12.28 5.03 1.21
N ASN A 20 13.26 5.33 2.06
CA ASN A 20 14.67 5.31 1.68
C ASN A 20 15.14 3.90 1.30
N LEU A 21 14.74 2.87 2.06
CA LEU A 21 15.04 1.48 1.74
C LEU A 21 14.51 1.11 0.35
N LEU A 22 13.27 1.49 0.03
CA LEU A 22 12.67 1.25 -1.28
C LEU A 22 13.49 1.90 -2.40
N ILE A 23 13.90 3.16 -2.22
CA ILE A 23 14.72 3.88 -3.19
C ILE A 23 16.08 3.19 -3.38
N VAL A 24 16.77 2.89 -2.29
CA VAL A 24 18.11 2.24 -2.35
C VAL A 24 18.03 0.90 -3.08
N VAL A 25 17.03 0.08 -2.79
CA VAL A 25 16.83 -1.22 -3.44
C VAL A 25 16.49 -1.03 -4.93
N HIS A 26 15.68 -0.04 -5.27
CA HIS A 26 15.35 0.31 -6.64
C HIS A 26 16.61 0.68 -7.45
N GLU A 27 17.40 1.62 -6.93
CA GLU A 27 18.66 2.06 -7.57
C GLU A 27 19.69 0.94 -7.65
N LEU A 28 19.73 0.08 -6.62
CA LEU A 28 20.58 -1.11 -6.62
C LEU A 28 20.21 -2.06 -7.76
N GLY A 29 18.94 -2.19 -8.09
CA GLY A 29 18.46 -2.96 -9.25
C GLY A 29 19.06 -2.46 -10.55
N HIS A 30 18.98 -1.15 -10.82
CA HIS A 30 19.60 -0.54 -11.99
C HIS A 30 21.12 -0.71 -11.99
N PHE A 31 21.77 -0.50 -10.86
CA PHE A 31 23.22 -0.65 -10.70
C PHE A 31 23.70 -2.07 -11.03
N LEU A 32 23.06 -3.09 -10.43
CA LEU A 32 23.46 -4.48 -10.63
C LEU A 32 23.22 -4.95 -12.08
N ALA A 33 22.10 -4.56 -12.68
CA ALA A 33 21.81 -4.86 -14.07
C ALA A 33 22.77 -4.18 -15.01
N ALA A 34 23.09 -2.90 -14.80
CA ALA A 34 24.07 -2.17 -15.59
C ALA A 34 25.45 -2.82 -15.50
N ARG A 35 25.88 -3.20 -14.29
CA ARG A 35 27.15 -3.90 -14.08
C ARG A 35 27.16 -5.28 -14.74
N TRP A 36 26.11 -6.04 -14.65
CA TRP A 36 25.96 -7.35 -15.29
C TRP A 36 26.01 -7.26 -16.81
N ARG A 37 25.40 -6.21 -17.38
CA ARG A 37 25.38 -5.99 -18.85
C ARG A 37 26.63 -5.25 -19.38
N GLY A 38 27.60 -4.91 -18.51
CA GLY A 38 28.83 -4.24 -18.90
C GLY A 38 28.65 -2.76 -19.28
N LEU A 39 27.62 -2.10 -18.82
CA LEU A 39 27.46 -0.66 -18.98
C LEU A 39 28.46 0.10 -18.09
N TYR A 40 28.85 1.26 -18.58
CA TYR A 40 29.66 2.17 -17.78
C TYR A 40 28.81 2.85 -16.71
N ILE A 41 29.21 2.66 -15.47
CA ILE A 41 28.56 3.27 -14.30
C ILE A 41 29.48 4.36 -13.78
N GLU A 42 29.03 5.61 -13.89
CA GLU A 42 29.82 6.76 -13.43
C GLU A 42 29.69 6.95 -11.91
N LYS A 43 28.44 7.03 -11.44
CA LYS A 43 28.15 7.34 -10.04
C LYS A 43 26.99 6.46 -9.51
N PHE A 44 27.07 6.10 -8.25
CA PHE A 44 25.97 5.52 -7.48
C PHE A 44 25.77 6.40 -6.24
N GLY A 45 24.65 7.08 -6.15
CA GLY A 45 24.36 8.00 -5.08
C GLY A 45 23.13 7.61 -4.31
N ILE A 46 23.23 7.67 -2.98
CA ILE A 46 22.10 7.62 -2.08
C ILE A 46 21.92 9.03 -1.55
N TRP A 47 20.66 9.52 -1.57
CA TRP A 47 20.28 10.88 -1.20
C TRP A 47 20.80 11.95 -2.17
N PHE A 48 20.09 13.06 -2.21
CA PHE A 48 20.46 14.24 -3.00
C PHE A 48 21.25 15.26 -2.18
N GLY A 49 21.64 16.37 -2.84
CA GLY A 49 22.31 17.50 -2.21
C GLY A 49 23.83 17.38 -2.22
N LYS A 50 24.47 18.17 -1.32
CA LYS A 50 25.93 18.14 -1.20
C LYS A 50 26.39 16.82 -0.60
N PRO A 51 27.41 16.16 -1.18
CA PRO A 51 27.88 14.88 -0.67
C PRO A 51 28.47 15.04 0.74
N LEU A 52 27.92 14.31 1.71
CA LEU A 52 28.47 14.14 3.04
C LEU A 52 29.66 13.17 3.02
N TRP A 53 29.60 12.19 2.11
CA TRP A 53 30.66 11.22 1.91
C TRP A 53 30.72 10.83 0.44
N LYS A 54 31.93 10.65 -0.07
CA LYS A 54 32.17 10.11 -1.42
C LYS A 54 33.44 9.27 -1.44
N LYS A 55 33.42 8.18 -2.22
CA LYS A 55 34.55 7.30 -2.44
C LYS A 55 34.45 6.67 -3.82
N THR A 56 35.58 6.62 -4.53
CA THR A 56 35.63 5.93 -5.83
C THR A 56 36.22 4.53 -5.62
N ILE A 57 35.50 3.51 -6.09
CA ILE A 57 35.90 2.10 -6.00
C ILE A 57 35.66 1.48 -7.38
N ASN A 58 36.71 0.88 -7.96
CA ASN A 58 36.65 0.22 -9.27
C ASN A 58 36.05 1.11 -10.38
N GLY A 59 36.40 2.40 -10.39
CA GLY A 59 35.91 3.36 -11.38
C GLY A 59 34.52 3.94 -11.14
N VAL A 60 33.78 3.43 -10.16
CA VAL A 60 32.45 3.96 -9.79
C VAL A 60 32.58 4.88 -8.59
N GLN A 61 32.03 6.09 -8.67
CA GLN A 61 31.93 7.01 -7.54
C GLN A 61 30.70 6.72 -6.70
N TYR A 62 30.89 6.25 -5.48
CA TYR A 62 29.81 6.11 -4.48
C TYR A 62 29.68 7.39 -3.68
N SER A 63 28.45 7.83 -3.41
CA SER A 63 28.19 9.05 -2.64
C SER A 63 26.96 8.94 -1.75
N LEU A 64 27.02 9.65 -0.61
CA LEU A 64 25.90 9.86 0.27
C LEU A 64 25.62 11.36 0.33
N GLY A 65 24.43 11.78 -0.08
CA GLY A 65 24.02 13.19 -0.07
C GLY A 65 23.57 13.69 1.30
N SER A 66 23.27 14.98 1.40
CA SER A 66 22.85 15.64 2.64
C SER A 66 21.34 15.69 2.83
N ILE A 67 20.56 15.41 1.81
CA ILE A 67 19.11 15.45 1.84
C ILE A 67 18.59 14.01 1.80
N PRO A 68 17.97 13.47 2.88
CA PRO A 68 17.62 12.06 3.01
C PRO A 68 16.43 11.65 2.13
N PHE A 69 16.48 12.02 0.87
CA PHE A 69 15.50 11.70 -0.16
C PHE A 69 16.21 11.37 -1.48
N GLY A 70 15.68 10.34 -2.15
CA GLY A 70 16.12 9.98 -3.49
C GLY A 70 17.38 9.14 -3.52
N GLY A 71 17.76 8.77 -4.71
CA GLY A 71 18.98 8.07 -5.09
C GLY A 71 19.16 8.22 -6.59
N PHE A 72 20.30 7.81 -7.09
CA PHE A 72 20.57 7.82 -8.51
C PHE A 72 21.70 6.88 -8.90
N VAL A 73 21.57 6.32 -10.09
CA VAL A 73 22.66 5.64 -10.79
C VAL A 73 22.96 6.43 -12.06
N ALA A 74 24.12 7.05 -12.12
CA ALA A 74 24.54 7.77 -13.33
C ALA A 74 25.04 6.78 -14.38
N LEU A 75 24.23 6.60 -15.41
CA LEU A 75 24.48 5.72 -16.57
C LEU A 75 24.51 6.57 -17.85
N PRO A 76 25.66 7.13 -18.25
CA PRO A 76 25.77 8.06 -19.39
C PRO A 76 25.25 7.48 -20.70
N GLN A 77 25.27 6.15 -20.86
CA GLN A 77 24.77 5.47 -22.05
C GLN A 77 23.23 5.38 -22.13
N LEU A 78 22.50 5.57 -20.99
CA LEU A 78 21.03 5.49 -20.90
C LEU A 78 20.37 6.86 -20.88
N ALA A 79 20.99 7.87 -20.27
CA ALA A 79 20.39 9.18 -20.06
C ALA A 79 20.79 10.20 -21.16
N PRO A 80 19.97 10.42 -22.19
CA PRO A 80 20.26 11.44 -23.21
C PRO A 80 20.16 12.88 -22.69
N MET A 81 19.44 13.12 -21.59
CA MET A 81 19.15 14.48 -21.09
C MET A 81 20.36 15.16 -20.45
N ASP A 82 21.19 14.42 -19.69
CA ASP A 82 22.38 14.98 -19.04
C ASP A 82 23.42 15.57 -20.04
N VAL A 83 23.40 15.05 -21.29
CA VAL A 83 24.25 15.56 -22.38
C VAL A 83 23.73 16.88 -22.95
N ILE A 84 22.40 17.01 -23.02
CA ILE A 84 21.74 18.23 -23.52
C ILE A 84 21.93 19.38 -22.52
N GLU A 85 21.98 19.07 -21.24
CA GLU A 85 22.19 20.02 -20.14
C GLU A 85 23.68 20.34 -19.86
N GLY A 86 24.61 19.70 -20.57
CA GLY A 86 26.05 19.94 -20.41
C GLY A 86 26.62 19.45 -19.07
N LYS A 87 25.95 18.54 -18.38
CA LYS A 87 26.34 18.02 -17.07
C LYS A 87 27.13 16.69 -17.11
N ALA A 88 27.35 16.13 -18.28
CA ALA A 88 28.07 14.86 -18.40
C ALA A 88 29.59 15.10 -18.42
N ASP A 89 30.27 14.59 -17.40
CA ASP A 89 31.73 14.64 -17.27
C ASP A 89 32.45 13.67 -18.23
N VAL A 90 31.71 12.78 -18.91
CA VAL A 90 32.27 11.70 -19.76
C VAL A 90 31.85 11.86 -21.20
N ASP A 91 32.84 11.83 -22.11
CA ASP A 91 32.61 11.82 -23.55
C ASP A 91 31.96 10.49 -23.99
N ARG A 92 30.70 10.54 -24.33
CA ARG A 92 29.89 9.40 -24.78
C ARG A 92 30.43 8.72 -26.03
N ALA A 93 31.09 9.46 -26.88
CA ALA A 93 31.65 8.90 -28.13
C ALA A 93 32.72 7.84 -27.87
N ARG A 94 33.32 7.87 -26.68
CA ARG A 94 34.32 6.90 -26.23
C ARG A 94 33.77 5.69 -25.49
N LEU A 95 32.48 5.71 -25.15
CA LEU A 95 31.86 4.59 -24.44
C LEU A 95 31.43 3.47 -25.40
N PRO A 96 31.48 2.20 -24.97
CA PRO A 96 30.99 1.08 -25.76
C PRO A 96 29.54 1.27 -26.18
N LYS A 97 29.21 0.90 -27.42
CA LYS A 97 27.81 0.89 -27.87
C LYS A 97 27.05 -0.21 -27.12
N ILE A 98 25.90 0.13 -26.57
CA ILE A 98 24.98 -0.80 -25.89
C ILE A 98 23.77 -1.11 -26.75
N SER A 99 23.25 -2.34 -26.66
CA SER A 99 22.07 -2.77 -27.38
C SER A 99 20.78 -2.18 -26.78
N ALA A 100 19.71 -2.14 -27.57
CA ALA A 100 18.37 -1.75 -27.04
C ALA A 100 17.90 -2.70 -25.93
N ILE A 101 18.26 -3.98 -26.01
CA ILE A 101 17.92 -4.98 -25.00
C ILE A 101 18.62 -4.67 -23.67
N ASP A 102 19.88 -4.26 -23.69
CA ASP A 102 20.61 -3.88 -22.48
C ASP A 102 19.95 -2.70 -21.77
N LYS A 103 19.51 -1.70 -22.56
CA LYS A 103 18.75 -0.55 -22.03
C LYS A 103 17.45 -0.97 -21.35
N ILE A 104 16.70 -1.87 -21.99
CA ILE A 104 15.43 -2.39 -21.45
C ILE A 104 15.67 -3.18 -20.16
N ILE A 105 16.66 -4.07 -20.14
CA ILE A 105 16.99 -4.87 -18.96
C ILE A 105 17.33 -3.96 -17.77
N VAL A 106 18.19 -2.97 -18.00
CA VAL A 106 18.57 -2.03 -16.94
C VAL A 106 17.38 -1.17 -16.49
N ALA A 107 16.55 -0.70 -17.43
CA ALA A 107 15.36 0.10 -17.09
C ALA A 107 14.33 -0.67 -16.25
N ILE A 108 14.13 -1.97 -16.53
CA ILE A 108 13.18 -2.83 -15.80
C ILE A 108 13.75 -3.29 -14.46
N ALA A 109 15.07 -3.36 -14.31
CA ALA A 109 15.70 -3.92 -13.11
C ALA A 109 15.35 -3.16 -11.82
N GLY A 110 15.28 -1.82 -11.85
CA GLY A 110 14.85 -1.03 -10.70
C GLY A 110 13.45 -1.40 -10.21
N PRO A 111 12.40 -1.26 -11.04
CA PRO A 111 11.05 -1.72 -10.71
C PRO A 111 10.99 -3.18 -10.26
N LEU A 112 11.73 -4.09 -10.91
CA LEU A 112 11.78 -5.50 -10.52
C LEU A 112 12.31 -5.69 -9.09
N PHE A 113 13.36 -4.99 -8.71
CA PHE A 113 13.91 -5.05 -7.36
C PHE A 113 12.92 -4.47 -6.32
N SER A 114 12.16 -3.44 -6.67
CA SER A 114 11.08 -2.92 -5.83
C SER A 114 9.97 -3.96 -5.62
N VAL A 115 9.58 -4.69 -6.67
CA VAL A 115 8.60 -5.78 -6.57
C VAL A 115 9.14 -6.93 -5.71
N LEU A 116 10.41 -7.31 -5.85
CA LEU A 116 11.04 -8.33 -5.01
C LEU A 116 11.09 -7.91 -3.54
N LEU A 117 11.35 -6.65 -3.25
CA LEU A 117 11.30 -6.11 -1.89
C LEU A 117 9.88 -6.18 -1.32
N ALA A 118 8.87 -5.79 -2.11
CA ALA A 118 7.47 -5.90 -1.70
C ALA A 118 7.06 -7.35 -1.44
N LEU A 119 7.47 -8.28 -2.29
CA LEU A 119 7.25 -9.72 -2.11
C LEU A 119 7.94 -10.23 -0.83
N PHE A 120 9.17 -9.80 -0.58
CA PHE A 120 9.88 -10.14 0.66
C PHE A 120 9.08 -9.72 1.90
N PHE A 121 8.61 -8.47 1.96
CA PHE A 121 7.79 -8.00 3.07
C PHE A 121 6.44 -8.72 3.15
N ALA A 122 5.82 -9.05 2.01
CA ALA A 122 4.60 -9.86 2.00
C ALA A 122 4.83 -11.25 2.62
N CYS A 123 5.96 -11.90 2.31
CA CYS A 123 6.35 -13.17 2.93
C CYS A 123 6.60 -13.03 4.43
N VAL A 124 7.25 -11.94 4.86
CA VAL A 124 7.45 -11.66 6.29
C VAL A 124 6.11 -11.49 7.00
N VAL A 125 5.20 -10.67 6.45
CA VAL A 125 3.86 -10.48 7.03
C VAL A 125 3.07 -11.79 7.04
N TRP A 126 3.19 -12.62 6.01
CA TRP A 126 2.56 -13.93 5.96
C TRP A 126 3.09 -14.87 7.04
N ALA A 127 4.40 -14.86 7.31
CA ALA A 127 5.04 -15.73 8.29
C ALA A 127 4.83 -15.26 9.75
N VAL A 128 4.88 -13.94 9.98
CA VAL A 128 4.79 -13.34 11.33
C VAL A 128 3.33 -13.03 11.70
N GLY A 129 2.46 -12.80 10.71
CA GLY A 129 1.12 -12.27 10.88
C GLY A 129 1.11 -10.75 11.00
N HIS A 130 -0.10 -10.20 11.06
CA HIS A 130 -0.32 -8.77 11.31
C HIS A 130 -1.27 -8.59 12.50
N PRO A 131 -1.14 -7.51 13.27
CA PRO A 131 -2.10 -7.20 14.32
C PRO A 131 -3.51 -7.06 13.73
N VAL A 132 -4.48 -7.75 14.34
CA VAL A 132 -5.91 -7.64 13.98
C VAL A 132 -6.61 -6.98 15.16
N SER A 133 -7.52 -6.06 14.88
CA SER A 133 -8.35 -5.47 15.93
C SER A 133 -9.44 -6.46 16.36
N ASP A 134 -9.76 -6.50 17.64
CA ASP A 134 -10.89 -7.30 18.14
C ASP A 134 -12.19 -6.91 17.44
N SER A 135 -12.34 -5.64 17.06
CA SER A 135 -13.47 -5.14 16.28
C SER A 135 -13.56 -5.76 14.87
N ASP A 136 -12.45 -6.20 14.30
CA ASP A 136 -12.44 -6.82 12.97
C ASP A 136 -12.88 -8.28 13.03
N LEU A 137 -12.60 -8.95 14.15
CA LEU A 137 -12.86 -10.38 14.38
C LEU A 137 -14.27 -10.66 14.91
N THR A 138 -14.99 -9.65 15.36
CA THR A 138 -16.38 -9.82 15.86
C THR A 138 -17.38 -9.71 14.72
N THR A 139 -18.55 -10.34 14.90
CA THR A 139 -19.76 -10.10 14.10
C THR A 139 -20.85 -9.41 14.91
N VAL A 140 -20.56 -9.03 16.17
CA VAL A 140 -21.50 -8.36 17.06
C VAL A 140 -21.58 -6.88 16.71
N ILE A 141 -22.80 -6.36 16.56
CA ILE A 141 -23.05 -4.95 16.32
C ILE A 141 -22.79 -4.17 17.62
N GLY A 142 -21.86 -3.22 17.58
CA GLY A 142 -21.59 -2.32 18.71
C GLY A 142 -22.37 -1.02 18.64
N TYR A 143 -22.62 -0.52 17.43
CA TYR A 143 -23.33 0.73 17.21
C TYR A 143 -24.19 0.68 15.95
N VAL A 144 -25.39 1.26 16.03
CA VAL A 144 -26.30 1.47 14.91
C VAL A 144 -26.56 2.96 14.80
N GLU A 145 -26.28 3.53 13.63
CA GLU A 145 -26.48 4.96 13.40
C GLU A 145 -27.97 5.32 13.39
N ARG A 146 -28.32 6.43 14.03
CA ARG A 146 -29.72 6.92 14.09
C ARG A 146 -30.23 7.22 12.67
N ASP A 147 -31.50 6.91 12.44
CA ASP A 147 -32.18 7.10 11.15
C ASP A 147 -31.56 6.34 9.96
N SER A 148 -30.62 5.43 10.25
CA SER A 148 -29.96 4.58 9.27
C SER A 148 -30.89 3.48 8.73
N PRO A 149 -30.56 2.84 7.61
CA PRO A 149 -31.23 1.64 7.13
C PRO A 149 -31.30 0.52 8.18
N ALA A 150 -30.23 0.32 8.92
CA ALA A 150 -30.16 -0.68 9.99
C ALA A 150 -31.14 -0.35 11.13
N ALA A 151 -31.17 0.92 11.59
CA ALA A 151 -32.09 1.36 12.65
C ALA A 151 -33.55 1.21 12.22
N LYS A 152 -33.89 1.58 10.98
CA LYS A 152 -35.24 1.45 10.42
C LYS A 152 -35.69 0.01 10.27
N ALA A 153 -34.77 -0.90 10.00
CA ALA A 153 -35.04 -2.33 9.93
C ALA A 153 -35.14 -3.00 11.31
N GLY A 154 -34.70 -2.32 12.39
CA GLY A 154 -34.77 -2.85 13.75
C GLY A 154 -33.53 -3.62 14.20
N LEU A 155 -32.37 -3.47 13.52
CA LEU A 155 -31.10 -3.94 14.03
C LEU A 155 -30.70 -3.13 15.28
N GLN A 156 -30.09 -3.79 16.26
CA GLN A 156 -29.75 -3.20 17.57
C GLN A 156 -28.29 -3.50 17.93
N PRO A 157 -27.64 -2.63 18.72
CA PRO A 157 -26.39 -2.98 19.36
C PRO A 157 -26.56 -4.25 20.21
N GLY A 158 -25.58 -5.16 20.13
CA GLY A 158 -25.61 -6.47 20.76
C GLY A 158 -26.08 -7.61 19.86
N ASP A 159 -26.71 -7.33 18.70
CA ASP A 159 -27.04 -8.37 17.72
C ASP A 159 -25.75 -8.99 17.17
N LYS A 160 -25.70 -10.31 17.15
CA LYS A 160 -24.63 -11.06 16.52
C LYS A 160 -25.06 -11.49 15.13
N ILE A 161 -24.37 -11.00 14.11
CA ILE A 161 -24.68 -11.32 12.71
C ILE A 161 -24.11 -12.71 12.40
N LEU A 162 -24.98 -13.62 11.94
CA LEU A 162 -24.63 -14.97 11.53
C LEU A 162 -24.47 -15.09 10.00
N GLU A 163 -25.39 -14.45 9.25
CA GLU A 163 -25.41 -14.48 7.79
C GLU A 163 -25.85 -13.12 7.24
N VAL A 164 -25.31 -12.77 6.08
CA VAL A 164 -25.72 -11.59 5.30
C VAL A 164 -25.98 -12.05 3.85
N ASP A 165 -27.18 -11.82 3.34
CA ASP A 165 -27.59 -12.22 2.00
C ASP A 165 -27.36 -13.72 1.71
N GLY A 166 -27.65 -14.58 2.71
CA GLY A 166 -27.47 -16.04 2.64
C GLY A 166 -26.02 -16.52 2.77
N HIS A 167 -25.07 -15.63 3.05
CA HIS A 167 -23.67 -15.98 3.22
C HIS A 167 -23.27 -15.87 4.69
N GLN A 168 -22.68 -16.95 5.22
CA GLN A 168 -22.14 -16.96 6.58
C GLN A 168 -21.02 -15.95 6.73
N VAL A 169 -21.00 -15.25 7.87
CA VAL A 169 -19.97 -14.26 8.21
C VAL A 169 -19.28 -14.63 9.51
N THR A 170 -17.96 -14.43 9.55
CA THR A 170 -17.12 -14.73 10.71
C THR A 170 -16.44 -13.49 11.28
N ARG A 171 -16.46 -12.39 10.53
CA ARG A 171 -15.84 -11.11 10.90
C ARG A 171 -16.61 -9.93 10.32
N PHE A 172 -16.33 -8.73 10.87
CA PHE A 172 -17.01 -7.51 10.39
C PHE A 172 -16.39 -6.96 9.11
N PHE A 173 -15.05 -6.86 9.07
CA PHE A 173 -14.28 -6.37 7.93
C PHE A 173 -13.47 -7.51 7.30
N GLY A 174 -13.22 -7.43 6.01
CA GLY A 174 -12.46 -8.43 5.26
C GLY A 174 -13.04 -8.68 3.87
N MET A 175 -12.81 -9.89 3.38
CA MET A 175 -13.30 -10.35 2.08
C MET A 175 -14.57 -11.22 2.25
N ASN A 176 -14.66 -12.33 1.55
CA ASN A 176 -15.86 -13.15 1.35
C ASN A 176 -16.67 -13.51 2.61
N ASP A 177 -16.02 -13.66 3.74
CA ASP A 177 -16.59 -14.04 5.04
C ASP A 177 -16.90 -12.84 5.96
N SER A 178 -16.93 -11.62 5.41
CA SER A 178 -17.17 -10.41 6.18
C SER A 178 -18.54 -9.79 5.94
N VAL A 179 -19.06 -9.14 6.99
CA VAL A 179 -20.32 -8.39 6.96
C VAL A 179 -20.27 -7.32 5.87
N VAL A 180 -19.25 -6.48 5.87
CA VAL A 180 -19.10 -5.35 4.93
C VAL A 180 -19.07 -5.82 3.48
N TRP A 181 -18.30 -6.86 3.17
CA TRP A 181 -18.21 -7.38 1.82
C TRP A 181 -19.56 -7.92 1.31
N ASN A 182 -20.27 -8.69 2.15
CA ASN A 182 -21.55 -9.25 1.77
C ASN A 182 -22.64 -8.19 1.60
N VAL A 183 -22.60 -7.08 2.37
CA VAL A 183 -23.46 -5.92 2.13
C VAL A 183 -23.16 -5.23 0.79
N VAL A 184 -21.87 -5.03 0.47
CA VAL A 184 -21.45 -4.34 -0.76
C VAL A 184 -21.76 -5.14 -2.01
N ARG A 185 -21.61 -6.46 -1.96
CA ARG A 185 -21.84 -7.35 -3.12
C ARG A 185 -23.32 -7.70 -3.35
N SER A 186 -24.16 -7.54 -2.33
CA SER A 186 -25.60 -7.85 -2.45
C SER A 186 -26.27 -7.05 -3.56
N GLU A 187 -27.17 -7.67 -4.32
CA GLU A 187 -27.86 -7.06 -5.46
C GLU A 187 -29.37 -6.83 -5.22
N GLY A 188 -29.94 -7.47 -4.19
CA GLY A 188 -31.38 -7.40 -3.85
C GLY A 188 -31.88 -5.99 -3.47
N ALA A 189 -33.15 -5.72 -3.53
CA ALA A 189 -33.76 -4.48 -3.04
C ALA A 189 -33.61 -4.36 -1.50
N SER A 190 -33.67 -5.49 -0.79
CA SER A 190 -33.36 -5.63 0.63
C SER A 190 -32.25 -6.66 0.80
N ILE A 191 -31.56 -6.59 1.93
CA ILE A 191 -30.49 -7.50 2.32
C ILE A 191 -30.97 -8.25 3.56
N PRO A 192 -31.19 -9.56 3.52
CA PRO A 192 -31.54 -10.35 4.68
C PRO A 192 -30.32 -10.51 5.59
N PHE A 193 -30.46 -10.10 6.85
CA PHE A 193 -29.52 -10.31 7.94
C PHE A 193 -30.08 -11.38 8.85
N LYS A 194 -29.43 -12.52 8.96
CA LYS A 194 -29.70 -13.52 9.96
C LYS A 194 -28.88 -13.20 11.21
N ILE A 195 -29.55 -12.90 12.28
CA ILE A 195 -28.92 -12.47 13.53
C ILE A 195 -29.33 -13.37 14.69
N GLU A 196 -28.51 -13.38 15.72
CA GLU A 196 -28.77 -13.95 17.03
C GLU A 196 -28.93 -12.80 18.03
N ARG A 197 -30.11 -12.71 18.68
CA ARG A 197 -30.45 -11.73 19.70
C ARG A 197 -31.00 -12.45 20.90
N GLN A 198 -30.37 -12.36 22.08
CA GLN A 198 -30.80 -13.04 23.33
C GLN A 198 -31.04 -14.55 23.10
N ASP A 199 -30.13 -15.23 22.42
CA ASP A 199 -30.18 -16.64 22.05
C ASP A 199 -31.31 -17.03 21.05
N GLU A 200 -32.04 -16.07 20.53
CA GLU A 200 -33.05 -16.28 19.48
C GLU A 200 -32.46 -15.92 18.11
N VAL A 201 -32.63 -16.82 17.13
CA VAL A 201 -32.22 -16.58 15.77
C VAL A 201 -33.39 -16.01 14.95
N MET A 202 -33.18 -14.86 14.34
CA MET A 202 -34.18 -14.21 13.51
C MET A 202 -33.57 -13.64 12.24
N THR A 203 -34.40 -13.38 11.24
CA THR A 203 -33.98 -12.71 9.98
C THR A 203 -34.60 -11.33 9.91
N ILE A 204 -33.80 -10.33 9.64
CA ILE A 204 -34.21 -8.93 9.49
C ILE A 204 -33.82 -8.44 8.10
N ASP A 205 -34.79 -7.98 7.33
CA ASP A 205 -34.57 -7.43 6.00
C ASP A 205 -34.21 -5.95 6.06
N VAL A 206 -33.03 -5.61 5.61
CA VAL A 206 -32.50 -4.23 5.62
C VAL A 206 -32.50 -3.68 4.21
N VAL A 207 -33.21 -2.58 3.95
CA VAL A 207 -33.15 -1.85 2.68
C VAL A 207 -31.93 -0.91 2.72
N PRO A 208 -30.86 -1.20 1.98
CA PRO A 208 -29.62 -0.44 2.08
C PRO A 208 -29.79 0.95 1.47
N ARG A 209 -29.11 1.94 2.04
CA ARG A 209 -28.94 3.24 1.41
C ARG A 209 -27.88 3.14 0.30
N ILE A 210 -28.21 3.68 -0.86
CA ILE A 210 -27.27 3.79 -1.97
C ILE A 210 -26.58 5.14 -1.87
N ALA A 211 -25.29 5.15 -1.55
CA ALA A 211 -24.52 6.38 -1.51
C ALA A 211 -24.18 6.84 -2.93
N GLU A 212 -24.71 7.99 -3.34
CA GLU A 212 -24.26 8.65 -4.55
C GLU A 212 -22.88 9.24 -4.36
N THR A 213 -21.88 8.66 -4.98
CA THR A 213 -20.54 9.24 -5.03
C THR A 213 -20.53 10.40 -6.02
N LYS A 214 -20.52 11.63 -5.51
CA LYS A 214 -20.21 12.83 -6.30
C LYS A 214 -18.72 12.81 -6.64
N GLY A 215 -18.35 12.40 -7.84
CA GLY A 215 -16.97 12.41 -8.28
C GLY A 215 -16.84 12.09 -9.77
N TRP A 216 -15.74 12.52 -10.35
CA TRP A 216 -15.37 12.27 -11.75
C TRP A 216 -15.35 10.78 -12.13
N TRP A 217 -14.98 9.90 -11.20
CA TRP A 217 -15.12 8.46 -11.33
C TRP A 217 -16.47 8.03 -10.76
N LYS A 218 -17.47 7.83 -11.59
CA LYS A 218 -18.72 7.18 -11.21
C LYS A 218 -18.43 5.74 -10.80
N ARG A 219 -18.04 5.51 -9.54
CA ARG A 219 -18.12 4.17 -8.95
C ARG A 219 -19.60 3.82 -8.81
N LYS A 220 -19.98 2.58 -9.15
CA LYS A 220 -21.27 2.02 -8.82
C LYS A 220 -21.56 2.32 -7.35
N SER A 221 -22.71 2.90 -7.07
CA SER A 221 -23.21 3.26 -5.76
C SER A 221 -22.93 2.17 -4.72
N THR A 222 -22.18 2.50 -3.68
CA THR A 222 -21.88 1.57 -2.59
C THR A 222 -23.09 1.46 -1.69
N ARG A 223 -23.55 0.23 -1.43
CA ARG A 223 -24.63 -0.06 -0.48
C ARG A 223 -24.14 0.15 0.94
N GLN A 224 -24.93 0.82 1.77
CA GLN A 224 -24.60 1.15 3.14
C GLN A 224 -25.76 0.78 4.07
N VAL A 225 -25.44 0.10 5.16
CA VAL A 225 -26.36 -0.29 6.22
C VAL A 225 -26.14 0.57 7.47
N MET A 226 -24.93 1.10 7.67
CA MET A 226 -24.52 2.05 8.70
C MET A 226 -24.55 1.44 10.11
N ILE A 227 -23.83 0.34 10.26
CA ILE A 227 -23.54 -0.33 11.54
C ILE A 227 -22.04 -0.37 11.77
N GLN A 228 -21.62 -0.48 13.03
CA GLN A 228 -20.23 -0.63 13.44
C GLN A 228 -20.06 -1.84 14.36
N PRO A 229 -18.90 -2.52 14.33
CA PRO A 229 -18.62 -3.65 15.20
C PRO A 229 -18.49 -3.23 16.67
N ALA A 230 -18.72 -4.17 17.57
CA ALA A 230 -18.38 -4.00 18.97
C ALA A 230 -16.85 -3.85 19.15
N GLY A 231 -16.43 -2.98 20.06
CA GLY A 231 -15.01 -2.68 20.29
C GLY A 231 -14.38 -1.67 19.31
N ALA A 232 -15.13 -1.12 18.34
CA ALA A 232 -14.68 0.03 17.58
C ALA A 232 -14.54 1.25 18.50
N ALA A 233 -13.38 1.91 18.49
CA ALA A 233 -13.20 3.17 19.21
C ALA A 233 -14.15 4.23 18.60
N MET A 234 -15.01 4.81 19.44
CA MET A 234 -15.83 5.96 19.08
C MET A 234 -15.02 7.24 19.06
#